data_5c252155426fe6f90c1bba3ed46db6ad
#
_entry.id   5c252155426fe6f90c1bba3ed46db6ad
#
_cell.length_a   1.000
_cell.length_b   1.000
_cell.length_c   1.000
_cell.angle_alpha   90.00
_cell.angle_beta   90.00
_cell.angle_gamma   90.00
#
_symmetry.space_group_name_H-M   'P 1'
#
loop_
_entity.id
_entity.type
_entity.pdbx_description
1 polymer ?
#
loop_
_entity_poly.entity_id
_entity_poly.type
_entity_poly.pdbx_seq_one_letter_code
_entity_poly.pdbx_strand_id
1 'polypeptide(L)'
;MSWKEAVSRGEIAFLTHYWVDQRFPGCKTVTKVGCSDIERLIMWGTQYGLKPEWIDYKEAYPHFDLFGQHQRMIMTKEGKLDQLKRFEKNKSTMS
;
A
#
# COMPACT_ATOMS: atom_id res chain seq x y z
N MET A 1 -15.88 -6.06 3.16
CA MET A 1 -15.71 -4.60 3.24
C MET A 1 -14.69 -4.16 2.20
N SER A 2 -14.99 -3.11 1.47
CA SER A 2 -14.06 -2.62 0.47
C SER A 2 -12.98 -1.72 1.11
N TRP A 3 -11.87 -1.56 0.37
CA TRP A 3 -10.80 -0.66 0.81
C TRP A 3 -11.33 0.76 1.00
N LYS A 4 -12.17 1.23 0.06
CA LYS A 4 -12.73 2.58 0.14
C LYS A 4 -13.60 2.77 1.38
N GLU A 5 -14.37 1.76 1.74
CA GLU A 5 -15.19 1.82 2.94
C GLU A 5 -14.32 1.91 4.20
N ALA A 6 -13.29 1.08 4.28
CA ALA A 6 -12.38 1.08 5.43
C ALA A 6 -11.68 2.43 5.55
N VAL A 7 -11.18 2.97 4.43
CA VAL A 7 -10.55 4.29 4.41
C VAL A 7 -11.51 5.36 4.90
N SER A 8 -12.74 5.33 4.40
CA SER A 8 -13.76 6.33 4.77
C SER A 8 -14.11 6.28 6.25
N ARG A 9 -13.96 5.11 6.88
CA ARG A 9 -14.26 4.95 8.30
C ARG A 9 -13.09 5.36 9.20
N GLY A 10 -12.00 5.86 8.62
CA GLY A 10 -10.83 6.28 9.38
C GLY A 10 -9.90 5.14 9.79
N GLU A 11 -10.04 3.97 9.16
CA GLU A 11 -9.14 2.84 9.41
C GLU A 11 -7.93 2.93 8.48
N ILE A 12 -6.80 2.40 8.94
CA ILE A 12 -5.63 2.22 8.08
C ILE A 12 -5.89 0.97 7.24
N ALA A 13 -6.09 1.15 5.94
CA ALA A 13 -6.49 0.07 5.05
C ALA A 13 -5.49 -0.14 3.92
N PHE A 14 -5.28 -1.39 3.54
CA PHE A 14 -4.25 -1.81 2.58
C PHE A 14 -4.89 -2.44 1.36
N LEU A 15 -4.48 -1.98 0.17
CA LEU A 15 -4.94 -2.54 -1.11
C LEU A 15 -3.73 -2.72 -2.03
N THR A 16 -3.44 -3.97 -2.39
CA THR A 16 -2.37 -4.29 -3.33
C THR A 16 -2.98 -4.59 -4.69
N HIS A 17 -2.38 -4.03 -5.74
CA HIS A 17 -2.83 -4.31 -7.10
C HIS A 17 -1.63 -4.31 -8.05
N TYR A 18 -1.83 -4.85 -9.25
CA TYR A 18 -0.80 -4.83 -10.27
C TYR A 18 -0.52 -3.41 -10.71
N TRP A 19 0.74 -3.14 -11.01
CA TRP A 19 1.18 -1.82 -11.36
C TRP A 19 2.41 -1.92 -12.25
N VAL A 20 2.43 -1.16 -13.32
CA VAL A 20 3.57 -1.13 -14.24
C VAL A 20 4.00 0.30 -14.43
N ASP A 21 5.25 0.61 -14.15
CA ASP A 21 5.83 1.92 -14.35
C ASP A 21 7.26 1.74 -14.83
N GLN A 22 7.57 2.33 -15.98
CA GLN A 22 8.88 2.19 -16.61
C GLN A 22 10.02 2.71 -15.73
N ARG A 23 9.73 3.63 -14.84
CA ARG A 23 10.73 4.15 -13.91
C ARG A 23 11.16 3.11 -12.88
N PHE A 24 10.34 2.08 -12.66
CA PHE A 24 10.60 1.06 -11.66
C PHE A 24 10.38 -0.34 -12.26
N PRO A 25 11.28 -0.76 -13.18
CA PRO A 25 11.04 -1.98 -13.97
C PRO A 25 10.97 -3.26 -13.16
N GLY A 26 11.53 -3.28 -11.96
CA GLY A 26 11.46 -4.46 -11.09
C GLY A 26 10.21 -4.54 -10.23
N CYS A 27 9.38 -3.49 -10.24
CA CYS A 27 8.20 -3.42 -9.39
C CYS A 27 6.96 -3.77 -10.20
N LYS A 28 6.24 -4.80 -9.77
CA LYS A 28 5.05 -5.31 -10.48
C LYS A 28 3.76 -5.02 -9.75
N THR A 29 3.84 -4.63 -8.50
CA THR A 29 2.68 -4.31 -7.68
C THR A 29 2.92 -3.03 -6.89
N VAL A 30 1.84 -2.39 -6.49
CA VAL A 30 1.85 -1.28 -5.54
C VAL A 30 0.80 -1.57 -4.48
N THR A 31 1.08 -1.18 -3.25
CA THR A 31 0.10 -1.24 -2.17
C THR A 31 -0.29 0.17 -1.77
N LYS A 32 -1.57 0.45 -1.83
CA LYS A 32 -2.11 1.72 -1.33
C LYS A 32 -2.46 1.54 0.14
N VAL A 33 -1.89 2.39 0.99
CA VAL A 33 -2.24 2.41 2.40
C VAL A 33 -2.97 3.70 2.67
N GLY A 34 -4.27 3.59 2.88
CA GLY A 34 -5.14 4.75 2.97
C GLY A 34 -5.84 4.92 4.29
N CYS A 35 -6.27 6.15 4.57
CA CYS A 35 -7.03 6.50 5.75
C CYS A 35 -7.60 7.91 5.58
N SER A 36 -8.89 8.09 5.85
CA SER A 36 -9.49 9.41 5.77
C SER A 36 -9.05 10.33 6.91
N ASP A 37 -8.59 9.76 8.01
CA ASP A 37 -8.01 10.53 9.12
C ASP A 37 -6.54 10.79 8.78
N ILE A 38 -6.27 12.01 8.29
CA ILE A 38 -4.93 12.38 7.81
C ILE A 38 -3.89 12.31 8.93
N GLU A 39 -4.22 12.74 10.13
CA GLU A 39 -3.28 12.69 11.25
C GLU A 39 -2.91 11.26 11.57
N ARG A 40 -3.88 10.37 11.57
CA ARG A 40 -3.62 8.95 11.79
C ARG A 40 -2.73 8.37 10.71
N LEU A 41 -2.98 8.73 9.45
CA LEU A 41 -2.18 8.25 8.34
C LEU A 41 -0.74 8.75 8.45
N ILE A 42 -0.55 10.02 8.79
CA ILE A 42 0.77 10.59 8.99
C ILE A 42 1.51 9.86 10.11
N MET A 43 0.86 9.66 11.25
CA MET A 43 1.47 8.96 12.38
C MET A 43 1.85 7.53 12.01
N TRP A 44 0.97 6.85 11.28
CA TRP A 44 1.27 5.50 10.83
C TRP A 44 2.50 5.48 9.91
N GLY A 45 2.55 6.41 8.96
CA GLY A 45 3.68 6.47 8.01
C GLY A 45 4.99 6.85 8.67
N THR A 46 4.94 7.73 9.67
CA THR A 46 6.13 8.20 10.35
C THR A 46 6.93 7.06 10.98
N GLN A 47 6.26 6.04 11.51
CA GLN A 47 6.97 4.90 12.10
C GLN A 47 7.82 4.14 11.09
N TYR A 48 7.52 4.30 9.80
CA TYR A 48 8.27 3.64 8.71
C TYR A 48 9.12 4.62 7.91
N GLY A 49 9.22 5.85 8.38
CA GLY A 49 10.00 6.88 7.69
C GLY A 49 9.33 7.45 6.45
N LEU A 50 8.03 7.26 6.31
CA LEU A 50 7.28 7.82 5.18
C LEU A 50 6.97 9.28 5.47
N LYS A 51 7.22 10.14 4.48
CA LYS A 51 7.02 11.57 4.65
C LYS A 51 5.58 11.96 4.36
N PRO A 52 5.01 12.88 5.16
CA PRO A 52 3.62 13.34 4.92
C PRO A 52 3.38 13.87 3.52
N GLU A 53 4.38 14.50 2.91
CA GLU A 53 4.25 15.05 1.56
C GLU A 53 4.14 13.97 0.49
N TRP A 54 4.38 12.70 0.83
CA TRP A 54 4.21 11.59 -0.10
C TRP A 54 2.77 11.07 -0.15
N ILE A 55 1.88 11.61 0.68
CA ILE A 55 0.49 11.21 0.65
C ILE A 55 -0.17 11.74 -0.62
N ASP A 56 -0.84 10.84 -1.33
CA ASP A 56 -1.63 11.20 -2.52
C ASP A 56 -3.05 11.46 -2.07
N TYR A 57 -3.56 12.65 -2.40
CA TYR A 57 -4.91 13.07 -1.99
C TYR A 57 -5.94 12.91 -3.10
N LYS A 58 -5.59 12.27 -4.19
CA LYS A 58 -6.51 12.09 -5.30
C LYS A 58 -7.70 11.23 -4.92
N GLU A 59 -8.84 11.50 -5.55
CA GLU A 59 -10.04 10.71 -5.42
C GLU A 59 -10.65 10.67 -4.02
N ALA A 60 -10.32 11.64 -3.17
CA ALA A 60 -10.83 11.74 -1.81
C ALA A 60 -10.46 10.55 -0.90
N TYR A 61 -9.47 9.76 -1.31
CA TYR A 61 -8.97 8.65 -0.51
C TYR A 61 -7.47 8.83 -0.27
N PRO A 62 -7.09 9.64 0.74
CA PRO A 62 -5.67 9.89 1.01
C PRO A 62 -4.92 8.60 1.26
N HIS A 63 -3.76 8.44 0.60
CA HIS A 63 -3.00 7.20 0.72
C HIS A 63 -1.53 7.38 0.39
N PHE A 64 -0.72 6.49 0.95
CA PHE A 64 0.66 6.29 0.52
C PHE A 64 0.68 5.19 -0.53
N ASP A 65 1.59 5.29 -1.50
CA ASP A 65 1.83 4.22 -2.46
C ASP A 65 3.14 3.53 -2.07
N LEU A 66 3.06 2.24 -1.77
CA LEU A 66 4.22 1.43 -1.38
C LEU A 66 4.60 0.48 -2.50
N PHE A 67 5.89 0.44 -2.84
CA PHE A 67 6.39 -0.49 -3.84
C PHE A 67 7.83 -0.88 -3.50
N GLY A 68 8.33 -1.93 -4.15
CA GLY A 68 9.70 -2.39 -3.95
C GLY A 68 9.96 -2.92 -2.54
N GLN A 69 11.16 -2.68 -2.04
CA GLN A 69 11.57 -3.18 -0.73
C GLN A 69 10.79 -2.56 0.42
N HIS A 70 10.42 -1.29 0.30
CA HIS A 70 9.59 -0.62 1.29
C HIS A 70 8.26 -1.33 1.46
N GLN A 71 7.62 -1.66 0.34
CA GLN A 71 6.36 -2.37 0.34
C GLN A 71 6.49 -3.69 1.11
N ARG A 72 7.47 -4.49 0.75
CA ARG A 72 7.65 -5.81 1.35
C ARG A 72 7.93 -5.72 2.85
N MET A 73 8.82 -4.82 3.23
CA MET A 73 9.17 -4.64 4.64
C MET A 73 7.96 -4.22 5.47
N ILE A 74 7.24 -3.20 5.00
CA ILE A 74 6.10 -2.66 5.74
C ILE A 74 4.97 -3.68 5.81
N MET A 75 4.66 -4.33 4.69
CA MET A 75 3.59 -5.33 4.66
C MET A 75 3.90 -6.50 5.57
N THR A 76 5.18 -6.88 5.67
CA THR A 76 5.59 -7.94 6.59
C THR A 76 5.34 -7.53 8.03
N LYS A 77 5.75 -6.31 8.40
CA LYS A 77 5.59 -5.82 9.78
C LYS A 77 4.13 -5.63 10.16
N GLU A 78 3.30 -5.28 9.19
CA GLU A 78 1.87 -5.06 9.41
C GLU A 78 1.06 -6.36 9.38
N GLY A 79 1.71 -7.49 9.12
CA GLY A 79 1.02 -8.78 9.04
C GLY A 79 0.17 -8.91 7.78
N LYS A 80 0.51 -8.19 6.72
CA LYS A 80 -0.25 -8.16 5.46
C LYS A 80 0.49 -8.80 4.29
N LEU A 81 1.54 -9.54 4.57
CA LEU A 81 2.36 -10.13 3.52
C LEU A 81 1.55 -11.04 2.58
N ASP A 82 0.45 -11.58 3.08
CA ASP A 82 -0.42 -12.44 2.27
C ASP A 82 -0.92 -11.73 1.02
N GLN A 83 -1.16 -10.42 1.06
CA GLN A 83 -1.59 -9.67 -0.12
C GLN A 83 -0.53 -9.74 -1.21
N LEU A 84 0.75 -9.65 -0.85
CA LEU A 84 1.84 -9.74 -1.81
C LEU A 84 2.01 -11.16 -2.33
N LYS A 85 1.89 -12.15 -1.44
CA LYS A 85 2.06 -13.55 -1.81
C LYS A 85 1.03 -14.02 -2.83
N ARG A 86 -0.16 -13.44 -2.84
CA ARG A 86 -1.17 -13.77 -3.83
C ARG A 86 -0.65 -13.52 -5.25
N PHE A 87 0.06 -12.41 -5.45
CA PHE A 87 0.61 -12.07 -6.77
C PHE A 87 1.81 -12.95 -7.11
N GLU A 88 2.66 -13.25 -6.12
CA GLU A 88 3.82 -14.12 -6.31
C GLU A 88 3.37 -15.54 -6.64
N LYS A 89 2.32 -16.02 -5.95
CA LYS A 89 1.80 -17.36 -6.16
C LYS A 89 1.28 -17.54 -7.58
N ASN A 90 0.55 -16.55 -8.10
CA ASN A 90 0.05 -16.60 -9.47
C ASN A 90 1.22 -16.68 -10.46
N LYS A 91 2.28 -15.96 -10.19
CA LYS A 91 3.47 -16.00 -11.03
C LYS A 91 4.15 -17.36 -10.99
N SER A 92 4.21 -17.97 -9.81
CA SER A 92 4.84 -19.28 -9.64
C SER A 92 4.11 -20.39 -10.37
N THR A 93 2.79 -20.33 -10.40
CA THR A 93 2.00 -21.37 -11.07
C THR A 93 2.17 -21.37 -12.58
N MET A 94 2.68 -20.29 -13.13
CA MET A 94 2.90 -20.19 -14.57
C MET A 94 4.28 -20.67 -15.00
N SER A 95 5.12 -20.99 -14.07
CA SER A 95 6.49 -21.43 -14.38
C SER A 95 6.63 -22.97 -14.30
#